data_8f5956e41f5c65c9b5e7dca11964406f
#
_entry.id   8f5956e41f5c65c9b5e7dca11964406f
#
_cell.length_a   1.000
_cell.length_b   1.000
_cell.length_c   1.000
_cell.angle_alpha   90.00
_cell.angle_beta   90.00
_cell.angle_gamma   90.00
#
_symmetry.space_group_name_H-M   'P 1'
#
loop_
_entity.id
_entity.type
_entity.pdbx_description
1 polymer ?
#
loop_
_entity_poly.entity_id
_entity_poly.type
_entity_poly.pdbx_seq_one_letter_code
_entity_poly.pdbx_strand_id
1 'polypeptide(L)'
;MPSRRIAAATAALAVVALVSPLLLAGPAGATGPQSDAAKGDALAKKLVKEATGKGANNHLKVFQSIADYNKGTRVAGSKGHVQSAQYVEAVLRAAGYKVTKNEFDFVYVETISEKLTVNGDAEREVPINLMTYTASGPEDGITAQLAAAPVDADGTNGCEPADFASGTFTGKIALVKRGGCTFAVKQANAAAAGAVGAVIYNNTEGALNGTLGAADAGKVPTGGVSQAEGEKLAAEVAAGPVSITLDIRELRENRKTYNVVAETRGGDENNTVFLGAHLDSVSEGPGINDNGSGSAGILQVAQRLASSQTKVKNKVKFAWWSAEEFGLLGSEAYVAGLTDAQKKQIRLYLNFDMIASPNAAYFVYDGDDSDKVGSGPGPEGSAQLEKGITDFLDAQRIPHEGSDFTGRSDYGPFIEAGIPSGGTDTGAEGIKTAEQAAKFGGQAGIAYDVNYHGKGDDINNIDQKALDINVDVIANAVGHYAYDLAPLSQPVVAKPSTGSGNGGGLRPGHDHHTER
;
A
#
# COMPACT_ATOMS: atom_id res chain seq x y z
N MET A 1 83.00 -45.19 -40.34
CA MET A 1 84.30 -45.52 -39.72
C MET A 1 84.53 -44.53 -38.58
N PRO A 2 85.21 -44.97 -37.50
CA PRO A 2 84.89 -45.97 -36.49
C PRO A 2 84.63 -45.22 -35.14
N SER A 3 84.32 -45.77 -34.00
CA SER A 3 84.83 -46.98 -33.31
C SER A 3 83.96 -47.22 -32.03
N ARG A 4 83.86 -48.42 -31.71
CA ARG A 4 83.30 -49.06 -30.51
C ARG A 4 84.07 -48.64 -29.24
N ARG A 5 83.38 -48.52 -28.09
CA ARG A 5 83.88 -49.12 -26.84
C ARG A 5 82.74 -49.61 -25.97
N ILE A 6 82.86 -50.83 -25.54
CA ILE A 6 82.09 -51.63 -24.62
C ILE A 6 82.57 -51.29 -23.21
N ALA A 7 81.67 -51.17 -22.27
CA ALA A 7 81.98 -51.32 -20.84
C ALA A 7 80.76 -51.89 -20.11
N ALA A 8 81.09 -52.86 -19.28
CA ALA A 8 80.30 -53.91 -18.71
C ALA A 8 79.22 -53.51 -17.69
N ALA A 9 78.29 -54.45 -17.58
CA ALA A 9 77.19 -54.52 -16.66
C ALA A 9 77.59 -54.74 -15.21
N THR A 10 76.86 -54.19 -14.31
CA THR A 10 76.65 -54.69 -12.96
C THR A 10 75.14 -54.63 -12.62
N ALA A 11 74.59 -55.82 -12.48
CA ALA A 11 73.20 -56.00 -12.07
C ALA A 11 73.07 -55.78 -10.55
N ALA A 12 72.16 -54.88 -10.15
CA ALA A 12 71.68 -54.82 -8.81
C ALA A 12 70.17 -55.15 -8.81
N LEU A 13 69.79 -56.25 -8.20
CA LEU A 13 68.41 -56.63 -7.94
C LEU A 13 67.80 -55.67 -6.94
N ALA A 14 66.84 -54.88 -7.40
CA ALA A 14 65.98 -54.17 -6.52
C ALA A 14 64.62 -54.91 -6.46
N VAL A 15 64.30 -55.42 -5.28
CA VAL A 15 62.98 -55.96 -4.93
C VAL A 15 62.00 -54.81 -4.84
N VAL A 16 61.13 -54.69 -5.81
CA VAL A 16 60.01 -53.76 -5.79
C VAL A 16 58.85 -54.43 -5.06
N ALA A 17 58.63 -54.02 -3.81
CA ALA A 17 57.42 -54.37 -3.09
C ALA A 17 56.26 -53.54 -3.68
N LEU A 18 55.34 -54.21 -4.36
CA LEU A 18 54.04 -53.67 -4.81
C LEU A 18 53.16 -53.43 -3.58
N VAL A 19 53.13 -52.20 -3.08
CA VAL A 19 52.11 -51.74 -2.15
C VAL A 19 50.93 -51.25 -2.99
N SER A 20 49.89 -52.06 -3.14
CA SER A 20 48.61 -51.64 -3.66
C SER A 20 47.93 -50.68 -2.69
N PRO A 21 47.53 -49.47 -3.09
CA PRO A 21 46.69 -48.66 -2.23
C PRO A 21 45.31 -49.31 -2.15
N LEU A 22 44.97 -49.87 -0.99
CA LEU A 22 43.59 -50.14 -0.63
C LEU A 22 42.88 -48.78 -0.60
N LEU A 23 42.13 -48.46 -1.64
CA LEU A 23 41.09 -47.42 -1.61
C LEU A 23 40.05 -47.91 -0.60
N LEU A 24 40.13 -47.43 0.64
CA LEU A 24 39.04 -47.42 1.57
C LEU A 24 37.94 -46.50 0.95
N ALA A 25 37.00 -47.11 0.21
CA ALA A 25 35.74 -46.47 -0.05
C ALA A 25 35.09 -46.23 1.31
N GLY A 26 35.24 -44.98 1.82
CA GLY A 26 34.44 -44.53 2.93
C GLY A 26 32.97 -44.76 2.65
N PRO A 27 32.15 -45.07 3.65
CA PRO A 27 30.74 -45.27 3.41
C PRO A 27 30.21 -44.00 2.75
N ALA A 28 29.58 -44.12 1.58
CA ALA A 28 28.76 -43.09 1.00
C ALA A 28 27.77 -42.70 2.08
N GLY A 29 28.02 -41.54 2.72
CA GLY A 29 27.16 -41.04 3.76
C GLY A 29 25.77 -40.95 3.18
N ALA A 30 24.88 -41.80 3.63
CA ALA A 30 23.47 -41.61 3.43
C ALA A 30 23.17 -40.21 4.02
N THR A 31 22.95 -39.23 3.16
CA THR A 31 22.49 -37.90 3.57
C THR A 31 21.15 -38.14 4.26
N GLY A 32 21.13 -38.03 5.57
CA GLY A 32 19.90 -38.10 6.34
C GLY A 32 18.89 -37.10 5.79
N PRO A 33 17.61 -37.22 6.12
CA PRO A 33 16.59 -36.31 5.62
C PRO A 33 17.00 -34.86 5.94
N GLN A 34 17.05 -34.03 4.89
CA GLN A 34 17.42 -32.62 5.00
C GLN A 34 16.49 -31.91 5.98
N SER A 35 17.02 -31.07 6.90
CA SER A 35 16.21 -30.29 7.83
C SER A 35 15.26 -29.35 7.11
N ASP A 36 14.18 -28.92 7.76
CA ASP A 36 13.23 -27.98 7.14
C ASP A 36 13.89 -26.65 6.84
N ALA A 37 14.75 -26.14 7.73
CA ALA A 37 15.58 -24.96 7.45
C ALA A 37 16.39 -25.12 6.16
N ALA A 38 17.11 -26.25 6.00
CA ALA A 38 17.90 -26.49 4.79
C ALA A 38 17.05 -26.62 3.52
N LYS A 39 15.81 -27.15 3.62
CA LYS A 39 14.85 -27.17 2.49
C LYS A 39 14.35 -25.77 2.16
N GLY A 40 14.06 -24.95 3.20
CA GLY A 40 13.68 -23.56 3.08
C GLY A 40 14.77 -22.75 2.36
N ASP A 41 16.03 -22.86 2.82
CA ASP A 41 17.18 -22.21 2.18
C ASP A 41 17.35 -22.61 0.70
N ALA A 42 17.19 -23.88 0.40
CA ALA A 42 17.30 -24.37 -0.97
C ALA A 42 16.19 -23.80 -1.87
N LEU A 43 14.95 -23.73 -1.35
CA LEU A 43 13.82 -23.15 -2.08
C LEU A 43 13.99 -21.63 -2.23
N ALA A 44 14.40 -20.92 -1.19
CA ALA A 44 14.66 -19.48 -1.23
C ALA A 44 15.70 -19.14 -2.30
N LYS A 45 16.86 -19.80 -2.29
CA LYS A 45 17.90 -19.62 -3.32
C LYS A 45 17.40 -19.91 -4.74
N LYS A 46 16.52 -20.91 -4.90
CA LYS A 46 15.90 -21.20 -6.20
C LYS A 46 14.97 -20.09 -6.62
N LEU A 47 14.08 -19.63 -5.74
CA LEU A 47 13.08 -18.62 -6.06
C LEU A 47 13.72 -17.27 -6.35
N VAL A 48 14.70 -16.81 -5.55
CA VAL A 48 15.48 -15.59 -5.79
C VAL A 48 16.17 -15.62 -7.16
N LYS A 49 16.66 -16.78 -7.59
CA LYS A 49 17.25 -16.92 -8.93
C LYS A 49 16.23 -16.87 -10.06
N GLU A 50 15.02 -17.41 -9.84
CA GLU A 50 14.02 -17.64 -10.91
C GLU A 50 12.96 -16.54 -10.99
N ALA A 51 12.58 -15.92 -9.85
CA ALA A 51 11.69 -14.77 -9.79
C ALA A 51 12.53 -13.49 -9.95
N THR A 52 12.22 -12.67 -10.91
CA THR A 52 13.00 -11.47 -11.22
C THR A 52 12.10 -10.26 -11.39
N GLY A 53 12.63 -9.06 -11.09
CA GLY A 53 11.93 -7.81 -11.35
C GLY A 53 11.52 -7.66 -12.82
N LYS A 54 12.35 -8.14 -13.75
CA LYS A 54 11.97 -8.20 -15.18
C LYS A 54 10.73 -9.07 -15.41
N GLY A 55 10.61 -10.18 -14.69
CA GLY A 55 9.43 -11.05 -14.74
C GLY A 55 8.20 -10.34 -14.21
N ALA A 56 8.31 -9.66 -13.06
CA ALA A 56 7.26 -8.84 -12.48
C ALA A 56 6.87 -7.69 -13.41
N ASN A 57 7.83 -7.02 -14.04
CA ASN A 57 7.58 -5.95 -15.00
C ASN A 57 6.76 -6.40 -16.22
N ASN A 58 6.82 -7.68 -16.61
CA ASN A 58 5.93 -8.19 -17.67
C ASN A 58 4.46 -8.24 -17.20
N HIS A 59 4.20 -8.52 -15.94
CA HIS A 59 2.86 -8.43 -15.36
C HIS A 59 2.39 -6.98 -15.28
N LEU A 60 3.26 -6.03 -14.90
CA LEU A 60 2.96 -4.59 -14.89
C LEU A 60 2.53 -4.07 -16.26
N LYS A 61 3.19 -4.49 -17.34
CA LYS A 61 2.78 -4.15 -18.72
C LYS A 61 1.38 -4.64 -19.06
N VAL A 62 0.96 -5.77 -18.51
CA VAL A 62 -0.41 -6.26 -18.69
C VAL A 62 -1.39 -5.40 -17.89
N PHE A 63 -1.07 -5.05 -16.63
CA PHE A 63 -1.90 -4.14 -15.84
C PHE A 63 -2.04 -2.76 -16.50
N GLN A 64 -0.92 -2.21 -17.04
CA GLN A 64 -0.97 -0.98 -17.84
C GLN A 64 -1.91 -1.11 -19.02
N SER A 65 -1.77 -2.16 -19.82
CA SER A 65 -2.63 -2.38 -20.99
C SER A 65 -4.10 -2.51 -20.60
N ILE A 66 -4.39 -3.14 -19.47
CA ILE A 66 -5.76 -3.24 -18.93
C ILE A 66 -6.28 -1.83 -18.56
N ALA A 67 -5.47 -1.03 -17.87
CA ALA A 67 -5.84 0.34 -17.52
C ALA A 67 -6.12 1.17 -18.78
N ASP A 68 -5.23 1.10 -19.78
CA ASP A 68 -5.38 1.83 -21.05
C ASP A 68 -6.72 1.53 -21.76
N TYR A 69 -7.16 0.27 -21.74
CA TYR A 69 -8.47 -0.14 -22.29
C TYR A 69 -9.67 0.25 -21.42
N ASN A 70 -9.43 0.68 -20.18
CA ASN A 70 -10.46 0.96 -19.19
C ASN A 70 -10.35 2.40 -18.65
N LYS A 71 -10.23 3.38 -19.54
CA LYS A 71 -10.16 4.82 -19.22
C LYS A 71 -8.96 5.23 -18.37
N GLY A 72 -7.90 4.44 -18.40
CA GLY A 72 -6.67 4.72 -17.68
C GLY A 72 -6.63 4.24 -16.23
N THR A 73 -7.59 3.40 -15.80
CA THR A 73 -7.68 2.97 -14.38
C THR A 73 -8.00 1.50 -14.20
N ARG A 74 -7.77 1.00 -12.97
CA ARG A 74 -8.09 -0.36 -12.51
C ARG A 74 -8.90 -0.35 -11.20
N VAL A 75 -9.65 0.73 -11.01
CA VAL A 75 -10.46 1.02 -9.81
C VAL A 75 -11.36 -0.17 -9.42
N ALA A 76 -11.46 -0.45 -8.12
CA ALA A 76 -12.32 -1.49 -7.56
C ALA A 76 -13.77 -1.42 -8.09
N GLY A 77 -14.34 -2.57 -8.39
CA GLY A 77 -15.69 -2.67 -8.96
C GLY A 77 -15.80 -2.21 -10.42
N SER A 78 -14.72 -1.77 -11.07
CA SER A 78 -14.68 -1.42 -12.50
C SER A 78 -14.34 -2.60 -13.40
N LYS A 79 -14.51 -2.42 -14.71
CA LYS A 79 -14.06 -3.40 -15.70
C LYS A 79 -12.52 -3.58 -15.68
N GLY A 80 -11.78 -2.50 -15.41
CA GLY A 80 -10.32 -2.54 -15.29
C GLY A 80 -9.87 -3.47 -14.16
N HIS A 81 -10.48 -3.34 -12.99
CA HIS A 81 -10.21 -4.24 -11.86
C HIS A 81 -10.59 -5.69 -12.17
N VAL A 82 -11.79 -5.92 -12.69
CA VAL A 82 -12.26 -7.27 -13.04
C VAL A 82 -11.32 -7.96 -14.04
N GLN A 83 -10.84 -7.24 -15.06
CA GLN A 83 -9.88 -7.79 -16.04
C GLN A 83 -8.50 -8.06 -15.40
N SER A 84 -8.03 -7.19 -14.49
CA SER A 84 -6.81 -7.42 -13.73
C SER A 84 -6.92 -8.68 -12.87
N ALA A 85 -8.02 -8.85 -12.15
CA ALA A 85 -8.29 -10.03 -11.35
C ALA A 85 -8.39 -11.31 -12.20
N GLN A 86 -9.06 -11.25 -13.36
CA GLN A 86 -9.14 -12.37 -14.30
C GLN A 86 -7.77 -12.76 -14.86
N TYR A 87 -6.90 -11.79 -15.14
CA TYR A 87 -5.53 -12.04 -15.56
C TYR A 87 -4.74 -12.77 -14.47
N VAL A 88 -4.80 -12.26 -13.22
CA VAL A 88 -4.15 -12.90 -12.06
C VAL A 88 -4.67 -14.33 -11.87
N GLU A 89 -5.99 -14.53 -11.90
CA GLU A 89 -6.60 -15.86 -11.81
C GLU A 89 -6.10 -16.81 -12.91
N ALA A 90 -6.02 -16.34 -14.15
CA ALA A 90 -5.58 -17.15 -15.27
C ALA A 90 -4.13 -17.63 -15.10
N VAL A 91 -3.23 -16.73 -14.68
CA VAL A 91 -1.82 -17.06 -14.39
C VAL A 91 -1.72 -18.09 -13.27
N LEU A 92 -2.45 -17.90 -12.18
CA LEU A 92 -2.42 -18.79 -11.01
C LEU A 92 -3.02 -20.17 -11.30
N ARG A 93 -4.13 -20.23 -12.04
CA ARG A 93 -4.73 -21.49 -12.45
C ARG A 93 -3.82 -22.27 -13.40
N ALA A 94 -3.17 -21.58 -14.34
CA ALA A 94 -2.17 -22.18 -15.22
C ALA A 94 -0.95 -22.70 -14.43
N ALA A 95 -0.57 -22.01 -13.33
CA ALA A 95 0.46 -22.44 -12.40
C ALA A 95 0.00 -23.56 -11.44
N GLY A 96 -1.26 -23.98 -11.50
CA GLY A 96 -1.81 -25.12 -10.78
C GLY A 96 -2.29 -24.84 -9.36
N TYR A 97 -2.41 -23.59 -8.95
CA TYR A 97 -2.95 -23.21 -7.63
C TYR A 97 -4.44 -23.52 -7.50
N LYS A 98 -4.90 -23.69 -6.25
CA LYS A 98 -6.32 -23.58 -5.94
C LYS A 98 -6.63 -22.09 -5.80
N VAL A 99 -7.50 -21.58 -6.66
CA VAL A 99 -7.84 -20.14 -6.72
C VAL A 99 -9.30 -19.97 -6.35
N THR A 100 -9.58 -19.08 -5.38
CA THR A 100 -10.90 -18.73 -4.90
C THR A 100 -11.12 -17.23 -5.03
N LYS A 101 -12.39 -16.83 -5.10
CA LYS A 101 -12.84 -15.44 -5.04
C LYS A 101 -13.48 -15.22 -3.68
N ASN A 102 -13.11 -14.14 -3.03
CA ASN A 102 -13.79 -13.66 -1.85
C ASN A 102 -14.58 -12.40 -2.25
N GLU A 103 -15.87 -12.57 -2.51
CA GLU A 103 -16.76 -11.49 -2.97
C GLU A 103 -17.29 -10.69 -1.79
N PHE A 104 -17.42 -9.37 -1.98
CA PHE A 104 -18.02 -8.47 -0.99
C PHE A 104 -18.66 -7.26 -1.66
N ASP A 105 -19.57 -6.61 -0.93
CA ASP A 105 -20.18 -5.34 -1.32
C ASP A 105 -19.44 -4.19 -0.67
N PHE A 106 -19.30 -3.07 -1.39
CA PHE A 106 -18.70 -1.85 -0.86
C PHE A 106 -19.40 -0.61 -1.43
N VAL A 107 -19.22 0.52 -0.76
CA VAL A 107 -19.69 1.80 -1.24
C VAL A 107 -18.59 2.43 -2.09
N TYR A 108 -18.83 2.48 -3.40
CA TYR A 108 -17.97 3.22 -4.31
C TYR A 108 -18.25 4.71 -4.19
N VAL A 109 -17.19 5.49 -4.09
CA VAL A 109 -17.24 6.95 -4.02
C VAL A 109 -16.29 7.51 -5.07
N GLU A 110 -16.74 8.49 -5.84
CA GLU A 110 -15.93 9.17 -6.84
C GLU A 110 -16.29 10.66 -6.84
N THR A 111 -15.28 11.52 -6.70
CA THR A 111 -15.46 12.96 -6.88
C THR A 111 -15.66 13.28 -8.36
N ILE A 112 -16.87 13.72 -8.71
CA ILE A 112 -17.22 14.13 -10.09
C ILE A 112 -16.79 15.58 -10.32
N SER A 113 -16.98 16.45 -9.33
CA SER A 113 -16.57 17.85 -9.38
C SER A 113 -16.40 18.42 -7.98
N GLU A 114 -15.36 19.22 -7.80
CA GLU A 114 -15.13 20.07 -6.62
C GLU A 114 -14.58 21.41 -7.09
N LYS A 115 -15.49 22.34 -7.41
CA LYS A 115 -15.14 23.64 -7.94
C LYS A 115 -15.92 24.74 -7.25
N LEU A 116 -15.24 25.83 -6.99
CA LEU A 116 -15.81 27.08 -6.50
C LEU A 116 -15.29 28.23 -7.34
N THR A 117 -16.19 28.93 -8.03
CA THR A 117 -15.86 30.10 -8.83
C THR A 117 -16.54 31.34 -8.26
N VAL A 118 -15.80 32.39 -8.00
CA VAL A 118 -16.34 33.72 -7.74
C VAL A 118 -16.59 34.38 -9.08
N ASN A 119 -17.87 34.71 -9.37
CA ASN A 119 -18.31 35.29 -10.63
C ASN A 119 -18.13 36.81 -10.61
N GLY A 120 -17.80 37.39 -11.76
CA GLY A 120 -17.65 38.84 -11.93
C GLY A 120 -16.97 39.19 -13.25
N ASP A 121 -16.53 40.44 -13.41
CA ASP A 121 -15.80 40.89 -14.61
C ASP A 121 -14.47 40.12 -14.83
N ALA A 122 -13.88 39.63 -13.73
CA ALA A 122 -12.78 38.68 -13.71
C ALA A 122 -13.18 37.49 -12.82
N GLU A 123 -13.48 36.35 -13.44
CA GLU A 123 -13.75 35.13 -12.71
C GLU A 123 -12.51 34.67 -11.91
N ARG A 124 -12.75 34.15 -10.69
CA ARG A 124 -11.69 33.65 -9.83
C ARG A 124 -12.05 32.28 -9.29
N GLU A 125 -11.23 31.29 -9.61
CA GLU A 125 -11.34 29.98 -8.96
C GLU A 125 -10.80 30.06 -7.53
N VAL A 126 -11.48 29.38 -6.62
CA VAL A 126 -11.12 29.22 -5.22
C VAL A 126 -10.90 27.74 -4.96
N PRO A 127 -9.72 27.32 -4.49
CA PRO A 127 -9.50 25.94 -4.12
C PRO A 127 -10.50 25.51 -3.04
N ILE A 128 -11.24 24.44 -3.32
CA ILE A 128 -12.27 23.88 -2.44
C ILE A 128 -12.13 22.37 -2.44
N ASN A 129 -12.31 21.74 -1.29
CA ASN A 129 -12.36 20.28 -1.16
C ASN A 129 -13.79 19.87 -0.85
N LEU A 130 -14.29 18.88 -1.54
CA LEU A 130 -15.58 18.24 -1.28
C LEU A 130 -15.59 17.66 0.14
N MET A 131 -16.68 17.84 0.91
CA MET A 131 -16.85 17.16 2.19
C MET A 131 -17.48 15.80 1.99
N THR A 132 -16.85 14.75 2.54
CA THR A 132 -17.36 13.39 2.47
C THR A 132 -18.80 13.32 2.98
N TYR A 133 -19.65 12.58 2.29
CA TYR A 133 -21.10 12.47 2.52
C TYR A 133 -21.90 13.73 2.18
N THR A 134 -21.34 14.66 1.41
CA THR A 134 -22.10 15.80 0.93
C THR A 134 -23.24 15.39 -0.01
N ALA A 135 -24.26 16.23 -0.12
CA ALA A 135 -25.21 16.09 -1.23
C ALA A 135 -24.55 16.57 -2.53
N SER A 136 -24.80 15.87 -3.64
CA SER A 136 -24.37 16.32 -4.97
C SER A 136 -25.25 17.44 -5.49
N GLY A 137 -24.63 18.46 -6.07
CA GLY A 137 -25.30 19.51 -6.83
C GLY A 137 -25.77 19.06 -8.21
N PRO A 138 -26.47 19.94 -8.95
CA PRO A 138 -26.78 19.71 -10.35
C PRO A 138 -25.53 19.72 -11.23
N GLU A 139 -25.65 19.20 -12.44
CA GLU A 139 -24.66 19.39 -13.50
C GLU A 139 -24.45 20.90 -13.73
N ASP A 140 -23.22 21.33 -13.93
CA ASP A 140 -22.81 22.75 -14.01
C ASP A 140 -22.84 23.54 -12.67
N GLY A 141 -23.18 22.90 -11.55
CA GLY A 141 -23.15 23.50 -10.23
C GLY A 141 -24.33 24.43 -9.94
N ILE A 142 -24.27 25.11 -8.81
CA ILE A 142 -25.26 26.07 -8.33
C ILE A 142 -24.67 27.47 -8.38
N THR A 143 -25.22 28.35 -9.18
CA THR A 143 -24.87 29.78 -9.19
C THR A 143 -25.84 30.56 -8.32
N ALA A 144 -25.33 31.16 -7.24
CA ALA A 144 -26.13 31.94 -6.31
C ALA A 144 -25.29 33.02 -5.60
N GLN A 145 -25.95 33.93 -4.89
CA GLN A 145 -25.27 34.86 -4.01
C GLN A 145 -24.72 34.14 -2.78
N LEU A 146 -23.52 34.53 -2.35
CA LEU A 146 -22.93 34.09 -1.11
C LEU A 146 -23.50 34.91 0.07
N ALA A 147 -23.81 34.26 1.18
CA ALA A 147 -24.22 34.89 2.43
C ALA A 147 -23.37 34.33 3.58
N ALA A 148 -22.71 35.22 4.30
CA ALA A 148 -21.88 34.82 5.42
C ALA A 148 -22.71 34.69 6.71
N ALA A 149 -22.58 33.57 7.42
CA ALA A 149 -23.06 33.44 8.79
C ALA A 149 -22.22 34.31 9.75
N PRO A 150 -22.79 34.83 10.81
CA PRO A 150 -22.04 35.56 11.83
C PRO A 150 -20.89 34.70 12.40
N VAL A 151 -19.82 35.38 12.78
CA VAL A 151 -18.74 34.76 13.56
C VAL A 151 -19.00 35.10 15.03
N ASP A 152 -19.34 34.05 15.80
CA ASP A 152 -19.71 34.23 17.20
C ASP A 152 -18.49 34.33 18.12
N ALA A 153 -18.62 35.14 19.18
CA ALA A 153 -17.54 35.36 20.13
C ALA A 153 -17.19 34.11 20.95
N ASP A 154 -18.13 33.17 21.08
CA ASP A 154 -17.93 31.89 21.77
C ASP A 154 -17.44 30.77 20.85
N GLY A 155 -17.31 31.02 19.54
CA GLY A 155 -16.78 30.10 18.56
C GLY A 155 -17.77 29.05 18.03
N THR A 156 -19.08 29.21 18.33
CA THR A 156 -20.12 28.24 17.90
C THR A 156 -20.68 28.53 16.50
N ASN A 157 -19.94 29.18 15.67
CA ASN A 157 -20.30 29.67 14.32
C ASN A 157 -21.16 28.70 13.48
N GLY A 158 -22.40 29.03 13.22
CA GLY A 158 -23.33 28.24 12.42
C GLY A 158 -23.81 26.95 13.12
N CYS A 159 -23.65 26.84 14.44
CA CYS A 159 -24.10 25.70 15.22
C CYS A 159 -25.59 25.82 15.64
N GLU A 160 -26.11 27.02 15.75
CA GLU A 160 -27.47 27.30 16.14
C GLU A 160 -28.32 27.77 14.96
N PRO A 161 -29.62 27.41 14.90
CA PRO A 161 -30.51 27.96 13.88
C PRO A 161 -30.56 29.48 13.87
N ALA A 162 -30.28 30.12 15.01
CA ALA A 162 -30.28 31.59 15.16
C ALA A 162 -29.16 32.26 14.35
N ASP A 163 -28.07 31.58 14.04
CA ASP A 163 -26.96 32.08 13.21
C ASP A 163 -27.39 32.32 11.76
N PHE A 164 -28.51 31.75 11.38
CA PHE A 164 -29.08 31.82 10.04
C PHE A 164 -30.37 32.65 10.05
N ALA A 165 -30.24 33.96 10.15
CA ALA A 165 -31.36 34.87 10.21
C ALA A 165 -32.38 34.64 9.09
N SER A 166 -33.67 34.67 9.43
CA SER A 166 -34.78 34.39 8.52
C SER A 166 -34.71 35.21 7.23
N GLY A 167 -34.80 34.52 6.08
CA GLY A 167 -34.77 35.12 4.76
C GLY A 167 -33.40 35.50 4.20
N THR A 168 -32.35 35.53 5.02
CA THR A 168 -31.01 35.95 4.58
C THR A 168 -30.37 34.89 3.68
N PHE A 169 -30.60 33.59 3.93
CA PHE A 169 -29.95 32.48 3.26
C PHE A 169 -30.81 31.82 2.20
N THR A 170 -32.08 32.17 2.09
CA THR A 170 -32.99 31.56 1.12
C THR A 170 -32.47 31.74 -0.31
N GLY A 171 -32.23 30.62 -1.01
CA GLY A 171 -31.72 30.59 -2.38
C GLY A 171 -30.26 31.04 -2.52
N LYS A 172 -29.50 31.14 -1.43
CA LYS A 172 -28.11 31.54 -1.43
C LYS A 172 -27.20 30.38 -1.01
N ILE A 173 -25.90 30.55 -1.21
CA ILE A 173 -24.88 29.63 -0.67
C ILE A 173 -24.40 30.23 0.66
N ALA A 174 -24.39 29.42 1.71
CA ALA A 174 -23.95 29.85 3.03
C ALA A 174 -22.42 29.75 3.14
N LEU A 175 -21.76 30.80 3.67
CA LEU A 175 -20.37 30.80 4.08
C LEU A 175 -20.30 30.72 5.59
N VAL A 176 -19.66 29.66 6.14
CA VAL A 176 -19.68 29.37 7.58
C VAL A 176 -18.26 29.09 8.06
N LYS A 177 -17.86 29.65 9.21
CA LYS A 177 -16.57 29.38 9.85
C LYS A 177 -16.59 28.03 10.55
N ARG A 178 -15.49 27.25 10.47
CA ARG A 178 -15.24 26.05 11.29
C ARG A 178 -15.18 26.41 12.78
N GLY A 179 -15.69 25.53 13.67
CA GLY A 179 -15.63 25.64 15.12
C GLY A 179 -16.94 25.27 15.79
N GLY A 180 -16.89 24.90 17.06
CA GLY A 180 -18.03 24.66 17.95
C GLY A 180 -18.78 23.35 17.74
N CYS A 181 -19.17 23.03 16.53
CA CYS A 181 -19.93 21.82 16.20
C CYS A 181 -19.47 21.15 14.90
N THR A 182 -20.04 19.99 14.58
CA THR A 182 -19.73 19.22 13.36
C THR A 182 -20.14 19.96 12.09
N PHE A 183 -19.49 19.64 10.99
CA PHE A 183 -19.83 20.19 9.66
C PHE A 183 -21.26 19.80 9.24
N ALA A 184 -21.72 18.61 9.65
CA ALA A 184 -23.09 18.15 9.43
C ALA A 184 -24.13 19.11 10.03
N VAL A 185 -23.92 19.57 11.28
CA VAL A 185 -24.81 20.53 11.96
C VAL A 185 -24.81 21.85 11.21
N LYS A 186 -23.64 22.38 10.84
CA LYS A 186 -23.53 23.67 10.14
C LYS A 186 -24.30 23.69 8.81
N GLN A 187 -24.07 22.70 7.96
CA GLN A 187 -24.73 22.64 6.66
C GLN A 187 -26.24 22.32 6.78
N ALA A 188 -26.62 21.54 7.80
CA ALA A 188 -28.03 21.24 8.04
C ALA A 188 -28.80 22.51 8.51
N ASN A 189 -28.21 23.32 9.40
CA ASN A 189 -28.80 24.60 9.80
C ASN A 189 -28.89 25.59 8.63
N ALA A 190 -27.84 25.67 7.79
CA ALA A 190 -27.85 26.48 6.58
C ALA A 190 -28.97 26.02 5.61
N ALA A 191 -29.10 24.73 5.37
CA ALA A 191 -30.16 24.15 4.54
C ALA A 191 -31.56 24.42 5.11
N ALA A 192 -31.75 24.29 6.43
CA ALA A 192 -33.02 24.60 7.09
C ALA A 192 -33.40 26.10 6.96
N ALA A 193 -32.42 26.98 6.85
CA ALA A 193 -32.61 28.41 6.56
C ALA A 193 -32.82 28.73 5.07
N GLY A 194 -32.87 27.69 4.21
CA GLY A 194 -33.13 27.80 2.77
C GLY A 194 -31.89 28.01 1.92
N ALA A 195 -30.68 27.79 2.46
CA ALA A 195 -29.46 27.78 1.67
C ALA A 195 -29.47 26.61 0.67
N VAL A 196 -28.95 26.85 -0.54
CA VAL A 196 -28.88 25.87 -1.63
C VAL A 196 -27.50 25.20 -1.72
N GLY A 197 -26.54 25.66 -0.94
CA GLY A 197 -25.19 25.12 -0.81
C GLY A 197 -24.48 25.69 0.42
N ALA A 198 -23.39 25.09 0.83
CA ALA A 198 -22.57 25.57 1.94
C ALA A 198 -21.07 25.52 1.61
N VAL A 199 -20.37 26.58 1.96
CA VAL A 199 -18.91 26.67 1.93
C VAL A 199 -18.45 26.86 3.37
N ILE A 200 -17.69 25.91 3.90
CA ILE A 200 -17.14 25.99 5.25
C ILE A 200 -15.67 26.36 5.16
N TYR A 201 -15.24 27.39 5.86
CA TYR A 201 -13.84 27.79 5.86
C TYR A 201 -13.11 27.42 7.15
N ASN A 202 -11.84 27.10 7.01
CA ASN A 202 -11.02 26.64 8.12
C ASN A 202 -10.83 27.75 9.18
N ASN A 203 -10.57 27.35 10.42
CA ASN A 203 -10.23 28.23 11.53
C ASN A 203 -8.73 28.20 11.89
N THR A 204 -7.96 27.43 11.11
CA THR A 204 -6.50 27.31 11.17
C THR A 204 -5.93 27.41 9.75
N GLU A 205 -4.61 27.63 9.62
CA GLU A 205 -3.94 27.62 8.31
C GLU A 205 -4.09 26.27 7.59
N GLY A 206 -4.10 26.30 6.27
CA GLY A 206 -4.17 25.12 5.40
C GLY A 206 -5.55 24.87 4.83
N ALA A 207 -5.62 23.89 3.93
CA ALA A 207 -6.86 23.40 3.32
C ALA A 207 -7.80 22.81 4.37
N LEU A 208 -9.09 22.79 4.07
CA LEU A 208 -10.09 22.14 4.92
C LEU A 208 -10.62 20.88 4.21
N ASN A 209 -10.18 19.73 4.67
CA ASN A 209 -10.83 18.46 4.38
C ASN A 209 -11.81 18.15 5.51
N GLY A 210 -12.94 17.53 5.20
CA GLY A 210 -13.95 17.28 6.22
C GLY A 210 -14.97 16.21 5.80
N THR A 211 -15.66 15.69 6.81
CA THR A 211 -16.75 14.73 6.62
C THR A 211 -18.01 15.23 7.30
N LEU A 212 -19.15 14.88 6.72
CA LEU A 212 -20.45 15.08 7.36
C LEU A 212 -20.84 13.90 8.27
N GLY A 213 -19.97 12.88 8.37
CA GLY A 213 -20.06 11.81 9.36
C GLY A 213 -21.02 10.65 9.02
N ALA A 214 -21.98 10.82 8.11
CA ALA A 214 -22.89 9.75 7.71
C ALA A 214 -23.41 9.95 6.29
N ALA A 215 -23.72 8.85 5.62
CA ALA A 215 -24.14 8.83 4.20
C ALA A 215 -25.42 9.61 3.91
N ASP A 216 -26.27 9.86 4.90
CA ASP A 216 -27.51 10.61 4.79
C ASP A 216 -27.44 12.03 5.42
N ALA A 217 -26.27 12.42 5.90
CA ALA A 217 -26.06 13.70 6.59
C ALA A 217 -26.13 14.90 5.64
N GLY A 218 -25.65 14.76 4.39
CA GLY A 218 -25.64 15.85 3.41
C GLY A 218 -27.04 16.33 3.02
N LYS A 219 -27.32 17.61 3.27
CA LYS A 219 -28.59 18.25 2.92
C LYS A 219 -28.45 19.18 1.72
N VAL A 220 -27.27 19.77 1.54
CA VAL A 220 -26.89 20.66 0.45
C VAL A 220 -25.45 20.35 0.02
N PRO A 221 -25.07 20.66 -1.24
CA PRO A 221 -23.67 20.59 -1.66
C PRO A 221 -22.78 21.40 -0.74
N THR A 222 -21.76 20.74 -0.16
CA THR A 222 -20.91 21.32 0.89
C THR A 222 -19.45 21.04 0.59
N GLY A 223 -18.63 22.10 0.62
CA GLY A 223 -17.17 22.01 0.49
C GLY A 223 -16.43 22.85 1.49
N GLY A 224 -15.13 22.51 1.69
CA GLY A 224 -14.21 23.18 2.60
C GLY A 224 -13.19 24.04 1.85
N VAL A 225 -12.95 25.26 2.32
CA VAL A 225 -11.90 26.15 1.82
C VAL A 225 -10.91 26.51 2.92
N SER A 226 -9.72 26.99 2.55
CA SER A 226 -8.73 27.44 3.52
C SER A 226 -9.26 28.63 4.34
N GLN A 227 -8.63 28.89 5.51
CA GLN A 227 -8.93 30.05 6.33
C GLN A 227 -8.78 31.35 5.53
N ALA A 228 -7.68 31.51 4.81
CA ALA A 228 -7.37 32.73 4.05
C ALA A 228 -8.43 33.02 2.96
N GLU A 229 -8.85 32.00 2.20
CA GLU A 229 -9.90 32.17 1.19
C GLU A 229 -11.26 32.44 1.81
N GLY A 230 -11.60 31.77 2.92
CA GLY A 230 -12.86 32.00 3.63
C GLY A 230 -12.97 33.41 4.22
N GLU A 231 -11.93 33.92 4.86
CA GLU A 231 -11.87 35.28 5.40
C GLU A 231 -11.95 36.32 4.28
N LYS A 232 -11.30 36.07 3.13
CA LYS A 232 -11.41 36.90 1.93
C LYS A 232 -12.83 36.95 1.41
N LEU A 233 -13.49 35.79 1.23
CA LEU A 233 -14.88 35.71 0.80
C LEU A 233 -15.82 36.43 1.78
N ALA A 234 -15.62 36.30 3.09
CA ALA A 234 -16.42 36.99 4.11
C ALA A 234 -16.25 38.50 4.02
N ALA A 235 -15.05 39.00 3.78
CA ALA A 235 -14.79 40.42 3.56
C ALA A 235 -15.44 40.93 2.26
N GLU A 236 -15.40 40.19 1.19
CA GLU A 236 -16.04 40.50 -0.09
C GLU A 236 -17.57 40.60 0.11
N VAL A 237 -18.21 39.64 0.82
CA VAL A 237 -19.63 39.68 1.16
C VAL A 237 -20.00 40.87 2.01
N ALA A 238 -19.16 41.29 2.97
CA ALA A 238 -19.36 42.45 3.78
C ALA A 238 -19.27 43.76 2.97
N ALA A 239 -18.49 43.78 1.90
CA ALA A 239 -18.36 44.93 1.00
C ALA A 239 -19.50 45.05 -0.03
N GLY A 240 -20.19 43.97 -0.34
CA GLY A 240 -21.30 43.95 -1.31
C GLY A 240 -21.75 42.56 -1.76
N PRO A 241 -22.72 42.47 -2.68
CA PRO A 241 -23.20 41.21 -3.16
C PRO A 241 -22.08 40.43 -3.92
N VAL A 242 -21.85 39.19 -3.54
CA VAL A 242 -20.90 38.26 -4.18
C VAL A 242 -21.70 37.13 -4.79
N SER A 243 -21.55 36.92 -6.10
CA SER A 243 -22.10 35.74 -6.81
C SER A 243 -21.01 34.67 -6.94
N ILE A 244 -21.36 33.44 -6.60
CA ILE A 244 -20.47 32.29 -6.78
C ILE A 244 -21.16 31.16 -7.53
N THR A 245 -20.36 30.32 -8.18
CA THR A 245 -20.81 29.02 -8.71
C THR A 245 -20.12 27.92 -7.88
N LEU A 246 -20.92 27.09 -7.22
CA LEU A 246 -20.46 25.96 -6.42
C LEU A 246 -20.84 24.66 -7.15
N ASP A 247 -19.84 23.95 -7.69
CA ASP A 247 -20.02 22.66 -8.36
C ASP A 247 -19.37 21.57 -7.51
N ILE A 248 -20.14 21.03 -6.59
CA ILE A 248 -19.78 19.90 -5.71
C ILE A 248 -20.63 18.72 -6.09
N ARG A 249 -19.99 17.69 -6.61
CA ARG A 249 -20.67 16.46 -7.04
C ARG A 249 -19.84 15.23 -6.70
N GLU A 250 -20.50 14.25 -6.10
CA GLU A 250 -19.95 12.95 -5.74
C GLU A 250 -20.85 11.86 -6.35
N LEU A 251 -20.26 10.88 -7.00
CA LEU A 251 -20.94 9.61 -7.28
C LEU A 251 -20.78 8.71 -6.06
N ARG A 252 -21.88 8.21 -5.54
CA ARG A 252 -21.90 7.24 -4.45
C ARG A 252 -22.86 6.12 -4.79
N GLU A 253 -22.36 4.90 -4.87
CA GLU A 253 -23.17 3.74 -5.23
C GLU A 253 -22.66 2.45 -4.60
N ASN A 254 -23.54 1.50 -4.33
CA ASN A 254 -23.15 0.17 -3.90
C ASN A 254 -22.63 -0.63 -5.10
N ARG A 255 -21.40 -1.12 -4.99
CA ARG A 255 -20.77 -2.00 -5.97
C ARG A 255 -20.40 -3.33 -5.36
N LYS A 256 -20.25 -4.33 -6.21
CA LYS A 256 -19.66 -5.62 -5.86
C LYS A 256 -18.25 -5.70 -6.42
N THR A 257 -17.36 -6.28 -5.62
CA THR A 257 -16.02 -6.59 -6.05
C THR A 257 -15.55 -7.91 -5.41
N TYR A 258 -14.32 -8.32 -5.65
CA TYR A 258 -13.78 -9.53 -5.03
C TYR A 258 -12.26 -9.52 -4.94
N ASN A 259 -11.76 -10.14 -3.89
CA ASN A 259 -10.37 -10.48 -3.74
C ASN A 259 -10.06 -11.79 -4.50
N VAL A 260 -8.89 -11.89 -5.07
CA VAL A 260 -8.38 -13.16 -5.61
C VAL A 260 -7.46 -13.79 -4.58
N VAL A 261 -7.77 -15.00 -4.14
CA VAL A 261 -6.94 -15.73 -3.17
C VAL A 261 -6.48 -17.05 -3.80
N ALA A 262 -5.18 -17.28 -3.77
CA ALA A 262 -4.57 -18.51 -4.26
C ALA A 262 -3.85 -19.25 -3.15
N GLU A 263 -3.94 -20.57 -3.12
CA GLU A 263 -3.23 -21.41 -2.16
C GLU A 263 -2.51 -22.57 -2.84
N THR A 264 -1.36 -22.94 -2.29
CA THR A 264 -0.61 -24.11 -2.73
C THR A 264 -1.44 -25.38 -2.52
N ARG A 265 -1.27 -26.37 -3.39
CA ARG A 265 -1.95 -27.68 -3.22
C ARG A 265 -1.37 -28.49 -2.06
N GLY A 266 -0.07 -28.35 -1.81
CA GLY A 266 0.61 -28.92 -0.65
C GLY A 266 0.62 -27.96 0.55
N GLY A 267 1.25 -28.40 1.62
CA GLY A 267 1.42 -27.66 2.85
C GLY A 267 0.33 -27.86 3.87
N ASP A 268 0.70 -27.75 5.15
CA ASP A 268 -0.19 -27.86 6.30
C ASP A 268 -0.99 -26.54 6.46
N GLU A 269 -2.31 -26.61 6.42
CA GLU A 269 -3.21 -25.47 6.57
C GLU A 269 -3.13 -24.82 7.96
N ASN A 270 -2.73 -25.58 9.00
CA ASN A 270 -2.52 -25.04 10.34
C ASN A 270 -1.25 -24.19 10.45
N ASN A 271 -0.43 -24.16 9.41
CA ASN A 271 0.79 -23.40 9.29
C ASN A 271 0.77 -22.60 8.00
N THR A 272 -0.15 -21.66 7.88
CA THR A 272 -0.30 -20.84 6.67
C THR A 272 0.66 -19.65 6.70
N VAL A 273 1.46 -19.53 5.65
CA VAL A 273 2.27 -18.38 5.26
C VAL A 273 1.45 -17.57 4.27
N PHE A 274 1.14 -16.32 4.57
CA PHE A 274 0.24 -15.54 3.75
C PHE A 274 0.92 -14.25 3.25
N LEU A 275 0.78 -13.95 1.97
CA LEU A 275 1.30 -12.75 1.35
C LEU A 275 0.17 -12.03 0.62
N GLY A 276 0.18 -10.70 0.64
CA GLY A 276 -0.83 -9.91 -0.05
C GLY A 276 -0.28 -8.61 -0.64
N ALA A 277 -1.04 -8.12 -1.61
CA ALA A 277 -0.90 -6.82 -2.25
C ALA A 277 -2.26 -6.43 -2.82
N HIS A 278 -2.62 -5.16 -2.81
CA HIS A 278 -3.87 -4.78 -3.47
C HIS A 278 -3.73 -4.73 -5.00
N LEU A 279 -4.83 -4.87 -5.69
CA LEU A 279 -4.88 -4.98 -7.13
C LEU A 279 -5.60 -3.81 -7.79
N ASP A 280 -6.44 -3.11 -7.05
CA ASP A 280 -7.13 -1.93 -7.54
C ASP A 280 -6.18 -0.72 -7.61
N SER A 281 -6.63 0.32 -8.26
CA SER A 281 -6.00 1.63 -8.33
C SER A 281 -7.00 2.70 -7.91
N VAL A 282 -6.52 3.91 -7.66
CA VAL A 282 -7.36 5.11 -7.60
C VAL A 282 -8.05 5.40 -8.93
N SER A 283 -9.04 6.31 -8.92
CA SER A 283 -9.74 6.75 -10.13
C SER A 283 -8.90 7.66 -11.04
N GLU A 284 -7.88 8.29 -10.51
CA GLU A 284 -7.04 9.29 -11.16
C GLU A 284 -5.94 8.70 -12.04
N GLY A 285 -5.58 7.41 -11.84
CA GLY A 285 -4.45 6.81 -12.52
C GLY A 285 -4.49 5.29 -12.68
N PRO A 286 -3.53 4.75 -13.44
CA PRO A 286 -3.46 3.31 -13.70
C PRO A 286 -2.95 2.49 -12.51
N GLY A 287 -2.30 3.11 -11.50
CA GLY A 287 -1.82 2.46 -10.29
C GLY A 287 -0.78 1.38 -10.59
N ILE A 288 0.28 1.70 -11.34
CA ILE A 288 1.26 0.68 -11.74
C ILE A 288 2.32 0.47 -10.67
N ASN A 289 2.72 1.52 -9.95
CA ASN A 289 3.49 1.37 -8.73
C ASN A 289 2.56 1.11 -7.55
N ASP A 290 1.49 1.85 -7.43
CA ASP A 290 0.47 1.77 -6.39
C ASP A 290 -0.82 1.06 -6.88
N ASN A 291 -1.05 -0.25 -6.63
CA ASN A 291 -0.08 -1.22 -6.17
C ASN A 291 0.04 -2.37 -7.19
N GLY A 292 0.20 -1.97 -8.45
CA GLY A 292 0.58 -2.92 -9.50
C GLY A 292 1.92 -3.59 -9.19
N SER A 293 2.87 -2.84 -8.58
CA SER A 293 4.23 -3.33 -8.28
C SER A 293 4.22 -4.50 -7.30
N GLY A 294 3.56 -4.36 -6.14
CA GLY A 294 3.39 -5.45 -5.17
C GLY A 294 2.61 -6.62 -5.75
N SER A 295 1.49 -6.33 -6.41
CA SER A 295 0.65 -7.32 -7.09
C SER A 295 1.43 -8.15 -8.13
N ALA A 296 2.28 -7.50 -8.94
CA ALA A 296 3.13 -8.17 -9.92
C ALA A 296 4.27 -8.96 -9.25
N GLY A 297 4.84 -8.42 -8.18
CA GLY A 297 5.90 -9.06 -7.40
C GLY A 297 5.46 -10.40 -6.82
N ILE A 298 4.35 -10.41 -6.07
CA ILE A 298 3.82 -11.66 -5.50
C ILE A 298 3.35 -12.63 -6.58
N LEU A 299 2.81 -12.13 -7.73
CA LEU A 299 2.38 -12.98 -8.84
C LEU A 299 3.58 -13.68 -9.51
N GLN A 300 4.69 -12.95 -9.71
CA GLN A 300 5.91 -13.50 -10.26
C GLN A 300 6.48 -14.61 -9.37
N VAL A 301 6.52 -14.39 -8.05
CA VAL A 301 7.01 -15.40 -7.09
C VAL A 301 6.07 -16.60 -7.03
N ALA A 302 4.75 -16.39 -6.98
CA ALA A 302 3.76 -17.47 -7.04
C ALA A 302 3.94 -18.33 -8.31
N GLN A 303 4.16 -17.70 -9.47
CA GLN A 303 4.40 -18.42 -10.72
C GLN A 303 5.68 -19.29 -10.65
N ARG A 304 6.75 -18.82 -10.01
CA ARG A 304 8.00 -19.58 -9.85
C ARG A 304 7.90 -20.68 -8.79
N LEU A 305 7.10 -20.47 -7.75
CA LEU A 305 6.83 -21.50 -6.74
C LEU A 305 6.04 -22.69 -7.31
N ALA A 306 5.33 -22.54 -8.43
CA ALA A 306 4.44 -23.53 -9.04
C ALA A 306 5.02 -24.95 -9.08
N SER A 307 6.28 -25.10 -9.50
CA SER A 307 6.96 -26.41 -9.60
C SER A 307 7.25 -27.07 -8.24
N SER A 308 7.17 -26.31 -7.14
CA SER A 308 7.46 -26.76 -5.78
C SER A 308 6.23 -26.78 -4.87
N GLN A 309 5.12 -26.17 -5.28
CA GLN A 309 3.94 -25.92 -4.45
C GLN A 309 3.27 -27.17 -3.85
N THR A 310 3.46 -28.34 -4.43
CA THR A 310 2.92 -29.62 -3.89
C THR A 310 3.82 -30.23 -2.82
N LYS A 311 5.05 -29.72 -2.66
CA LYS A 311 6.09 -30.28 -1.78
C LYS A 311 6.40 -29.41 -0.57
N VAL A 312 5.83 -28.22 -0.50
CA VAL A 312 6.01 -27.32 0.65
C VAL A 312 5.45 -27.95 1.91
N LYS A 313 6.08 -27.68 3.05
CA LYS A 313 5.64 -28.16 4.37
C LYS A 313 4.48 -27.32 4.91
N ASN A 314 4.58 -26.01 4.79
CA ASN A 314 3.60 -25.05 5.25
C ASN A 314 2.73 -24.60 4.07
N LYS A 315 1.45 -24.34 4.30
CA LYS A 315 0.55 -23.80 3.29
C LYS A 315 1.04 -22.39 2.92
N VAL A 316 1.18 -22.10 1.62
CA VAL A 316 1.46 -20.75 1.15
C VAL A 316 0.21 -20.21 0.46
N LYS A 317 -0.26 -19.06 0.92
CA LYS A 317 -1.38 -18.31 0.34
C LYS A 317 -0.89 -16.97 -0.20
N PHE A 318 -1.50 -16.56 -1.30
CA PHE A 318 -1.32 -15.25 -1.90
C PHE A 318 -2.69 -14.61 -2.08
N ALA A 319 -2.79 -13.32 -1.81
CA ALA A 319 -4.00 -12.55 -2.07
C ALA A 319 -3.72 -11.30 -2.90
N TRP A 320 -4.66 -10.99 -3.76
CA TRP A 320 -4.77 -9.75 -4.49
C TRP A 320 -6.05 -9.09 -4.01
N TRP A 321 -5.87 -8.07 -3.16
CA TRP A 321 -6.98 -7.39 -2.51
C TRP A 321 -7.66 -6.43 -3.47
N SER A 322 -8.91 -6.13 -3.23
CA SER A 322 -9.71 -5.15 -3.95
C SER A 322 -10.25 -4.11 -2.98
N ALA A 323 -10.44 -2.90 -3.48
CA ALA A 323 -10.96 -1.78 -2.69
C ALA A 323 -10.09 -1.43 -1.45
N GLU A 324 -8.78 -1.57 -1.60
CA GLU A 324 -7.80 -1.04 -0.65
C GLU A 324 -7.90 0.48 -0.63
N GLU A 325 -7.93 1.11 -1.81
CA GLU A 325 -8.04 2.54 -2.06
C GLU A 325 -9.33 3.17 -1.50
N PHE A 326 -10.26 2.35 -1.04
CA PHE A 326 -11.50 2.73 -0.37
C PHE A 326 -11.45 2.47 1.14
N GLY A 327 -10.25 2.25 1.70
CA GLY A 327 -10.01 2.04 3.13
C GLY A 327 -9.90 0.57 3.53
N LEU A 328 -9.06 -0.21 2.86
CA LEU A 328 -8.70 -1.60 3.16
C LEU A 328 -9.87 -2.61 3.08
N LEU A 329 -10.96 -2.25 2.37
CA LEU A 329 -12.23 -3.00 2.44
C LEU A 329 -12.10 -4.46 2.04
N GLY A 330 -11.19 -4.79 1.13
CA GLY A 330 -10.98 -6.17 0.68
C GLY A 330 -10.30 -7.05 1.71
N SER A 331 -9.21 -6.60 2.29
CA SER A 331 -8.51 -7.31 3.35
C SER A 331 -9.35 -7.38 4.63
N GLU A 332 -10.07 -6.31 4.98
CA GLU A 332 -11.04 -6.31 6.08
C GLU A 332 -12.15 -7.37 5.88
N ALA A 333 -12.81 -7.38 4.71
CA ALA A 333 -13.85 -8.35 4.41
C ALA A 333 -13.33 -9.79 4.47
N TYR A 334 -12.10 -10.02 4.05
CA TYR A 334 -11.47 -11.34 4.15
C TYR A 334 -11.22 -11.73 5.61
N VAL A 335 -10.55 -10.90 6.38
CA VAL A 335 -10.19 -11.19 7.78
C VAL A 335 -11.43 -11.29 8.68
N ALA A 336 -12.43 -10.43 8.48
CA ALA A 336 -13.71 -10.47 9.19
C ALA A 336 -14.50 -11.76 8.89
N GLY A 337 -14.36 -12.31 7.68
CA GLY A 337 -14.98 -13.59 7.30
C GLY A 337 -14.31 -14.83 7.89
N LEU A 338 -13.14 -14.71 8.53
CA LEU A 338 -12.42 -15.82 9.14
C LEU A 338 -12.94 -16.12 10.54
N THR A 339 -13.09 -17.41 10.84
CA THR A 339 -13.27 -17.87 12.23
C THR A 339 -11.97 -17.71 13.03
N ASP A 340 -12.05 -17.66 14.37
CA ASP A 340 -10.86 -17.60 15.24
C ASP A 340 -9.90 -18.78 15.01
N ALA A 341 -10.43 -19.96 14.65
CA ALA A 341 -9.60 -21.10 14.30
C ALA A 341 -8.82 -20.86 13.01
N GLN A 342 -9.45 -20.26 11.99
CA GLN A 342 -8.79 -19.92 10.73
C GLN A 342 -7.77 -18.79 10.90
N LYS A 343 -8.06 -17.77 11.74
CA LYS A 343 -7.08 -16.72 12.07
C LYS A 343 -5.83 -17.33 12.70
N LYS A 344 -5.96 -18.27 13.63
CA LYS A 344 -4.83 -18.98 14.28
C LYS A 344 -4.03 -19.87 13.33
N GLN A 345 -4.61 -20.28 12.20
CA GLN A 345 -3.89 -21.03 11.16
C GLN A 345 -2.93 -20.15 10.37
N ILE A 346 -3.19 -18.84 10.30
CA ILE A 346 -2.30 -17.87 9.63
C ILE A 346 -1.16 -17.56 10.60
N ARG A 347 0.04 -18.01 10.26
CA ARG A 347 1.20 -17.89 11.13
C ARG A 347 1.97 -16.59 10.87
N LEU A 348 1.78 -15.98 9.73
CA LEU A 348 2.33 -14.68 9.34
C LEU A 348 1.58 -14.12 8.14
N TYR A 349 1.60 -12.80 8.04
CA TYR A 349 1.19 -12.06 6.85
C TYR A 349 2.31 -11.13 6.37
N LEU A 350 2.60 -11.14 5.08
CA LEU A 350 3.56 -10.22 4.47
C LEU A 350 2.85 -9.35 3.43
N ASN A 351 2.94 -8.04 3.63
CA ASN A 351 2.36 -7.02 2.78
C ASN A 351 3.41 -6.41 1.87
N PHE A 352 3.05 -6.23 0.60
CA PHE A 352 3.93 -5.60 -0.38
C PHE A 352 3.15 -4.52 -1.11
N ASP A 353 3.47 -3.28 -0.80
CA ASP A 353 2.77 -2.12 -1.31
C ASP A 353 3.78 -1.08 -1.77
N MET A 354 3.62 -0.60 -3.04
CA MET A 354 4.52 0.37 -3.64
C MET A 354 6.01 -0.05 -3.56
N ILE A 355 6.35 -1.19 -4.14
CA ILE A 355 7.70 -1.77 -4.04
C ILE A 355 8.66 -1.32 -5.15
N ALA A 356 8.31 -0.30 -5.94
CA ALA A 356 9.09 0.14 -7.09
C ALA A 356 9.03 1.65 -7.36
N SER A 357 8.93 2.47 -6.31
CA SER A 357 8.83 3.94 -6.43
C SER A 357 10.01 4.55 -7.18
N PRO A 358 9.80 5.56 -8.04
CA PRO A 358 10.85 6.09 -8.93
C PRO A 358 12.00 6.76 -8.19
N ASN A 359 11.76 7.29 -7.00
CA ASN A 359 12.76 7.85 -6.10
C ASN A 359 12.86 7.01 -4.81
N ALA A 360 12.96 5.69 -4.96
CA ALA A 360 12.84 4.70 -3.90
C ALA A 360 13.78 4.90 -2.70
N ALA A 361 13.26 4.71 -1.50
CA ALA A 361 14.01 4.19 -0.35
C ALA A 361 13.60 2.72 -0.14
N TYR A 362 14.38 1.95 0.61
CA TYR A 362 14.05 0.56 0.91
C TYR A 362 13.60 0.46 2.36
N PHE A 363 12.30 0.41 2.54
CA PHE A 363 11.67 0.34 3.84
C PHE A 363 11.26 -1.10 4.18
N VAL A 364 11.43 -1.44 5.45
CA VAL A 364 10.96 -2.70 6.04
C VAL A 364 10.05 -2.33 7.20
N TYR A 365 8.85 -2.92 7.29
CA TYR A 365 7.96 -2.63 8.42
C TYR A 365 8.64 -2.96 9.73
N ASP A 366 8.73 -1.95 10.64
CA ASP A 366 9.36 -2.05 11.97
C ASP A 366 8.47 -2.87 12.92
N GLY A 367 8.79 -4.15 13.01
CA GLY A 367 7.99 -5.11 13.76
C GLY A 367 8.16 -5.02 15.27
N ASP A 368 9.27 -4.44 15.77
CA ASP A 368 9.58 -4.30 17.19
C ASP A 368 9.56 -2.84 17.70
N ASP A 369 9.19 -1.88 16.84
CA ASP A 369 9.20 -0.45 17.14
C ASP A 369 10.57 0.01 17.65
N SER A 370 11.63 -0.46 16.98
CA SER A 370 13.02 -0.18 17.37
C SER A 370 13.42 1.27 17.11
N ASP A 371 12.79 1.92 16.15
CA ASP A 371 13.00 3.33 15.82
C ASP A 371 12.17 4.30 16.69
N LYS A 372 11.20 3.79 17.47
CA LYS A 372 10.32 4.55 18.37
C LYS A 372 9.49 5.63 17.65
N VAL A 373 9.08 5.34 16.42
CA VAL A 373 8.23 6.22 15.61
C VAL A 373 6.91 5.53 15.33
N GLY A 374 5.80 6.24 15.51
CA GLY A 374 4.48 5.84 15.06
C GLY A 374 3.66 5.00 16.03
N SER A 375 3.02 3.93 15.54
CA SER A 375 1.93 3.22 16.22
C SER A 375 2.39 2.18 17.24
N GLY A 376 3.69 1.94 17.35
CA GLY A 376 4.28 0.91 18.23
C GLY A 376 4.43 -0.46 17.53
N PRO A 377 4.87 -1.50 18.28
CA PRO A 377 5.25 -2.77 17.69
C PRO A 377 4.06 -3.53 17.12
N GLY A 378 4.32 -4.33 16.09
CA GLY A 378 3.36 -5.29 15.57
C GLY A 378 3.09 -6.46 16.53
N PRO A 379 2.13 -7.35 16.21
CA PRO A 379 1.86 -8.57 16.99
C PRO A 379 3.11 -9.44 17.15
N GLU A 380 3.11 -10.30 18.19
CA GLU A 380 4.22 -11.24 18.46
C GLU A 380 4.56 -12.06 17.21
N GLY A 381 5.82 -11.99 16.77
CA GLY A 381 6.30 -12.56 15.51
C GLY A 381 6.65 -11.51 14.46
N SER A 382 6.13 -10.28 14.55
CA SER A 382 6.41 -9.21 13.57
C SER A 382 7.88 -8.79 13.59
N ALA A 383 8.50 -8.66 14.77
CA ALA A 383 9.93 -8.42 14.92
C ALA A 383 10.81 -9.46 14.20
N GLN A 384 10.37 -10.72 14.22
CA GLN A 384 11.08 -11.81 13.55
C GLN A 384 10.93 -11.74 12.03
N LEU A 385 9.79 -11.26 11.53
CA LEU A 385 9.57 -11.03 10.10
C LEU A 385 10.45 -9.89 9.60
N GLU A 386 10.49 -8.78 10.31
CA GLU A 386 11.41 -7.67 10.05
C GLU A 386 12.85 -8.17 10.01
N LYS A 387 13.28 -8.87 11.08
CA LYS A 387 14.63 -9.43 11.15
C LYS A 387 14.95 -10.34 9.97
N GLY A 388 14.02 -11.19 9.54
CA GLY A 388 14.22 -12.08 8.39
C GLY A 388 14.45 -11.33 7.09
N ILE A 389 13.74 -10.21 6.89
CA ILE A 389 13.90 -9.34 5.72
C ILE A 389 15.20 -8.55 5.81
N THR A 390 15.48 -7.92 6.95
CA THR A 390 16.68 -7.10 7.14
C THR A 390 17.96 -7.94 7.07
N ASP A 391 17.99 -9.14 7.64
CA ASP A 391 19.12 -10.07 7.51
C ASP A 391 19.38 -10.45 6.03
N PHE A 392 18.33 -10.62 5.23
CA PHE A 392 18.46 -10.89 3.79
C PHE A 392 19.05 -9.69 3.04
N LEU A 393 18.56 -8.48 3.30
CA LEU A 393 19.05 -7.25 2.68
C LEU A 393 20.52 -6.97 3.11
N ASP A 394 20.84 -7.13 4.39
CA ASP A 394 22.19 -7.00 4.94
C ASP A 394 23.19 -7.96 4.28
N ALA A 395 22.81 -9.23 4.08
CA ALA A 395 23.63 -10.22 3.41
C ALA A 395 23.97 -9.82 1.96
N GLN A 396 23.08 -9.05 1.32
CA GLN A 396 23.27 -8.50 -0.02
C GLN A 396 23.88 -7.09 -0.01
N ARG A 397 24.13 -6.51 1.18
CA ARG A 397 24.61 -5.13 1.36
C ARG A 397 23.68 -4.09 0.77
N ILE A 398 22.38 -4.33 0.86
CA ILE A 398 21.33 -3.39 0.46
C ILE A 398 20.96 -2.58 1.71
N PRO A 399 21.15 -1.25 1.69
CA PRO A 399 20.74 -0.39 2.79
C PRO A 399 19.22 -0.38 2.92
N HIS A 400 18.72 -0.31 4.15
CA HIS A 400 17.29 -0.27 4.46
C HIS A 400 17.03 0.61 5.69
N GLU A 401 15.76 0.98 5.91
CA GLU A 401 15.25 1.71 7.07
C GLU A 401 13.93 1.09 7.54
N GLY A 402 13.56 1.34 8.80
CA GLY A 402 12.26 0.97 9.34
C GLY A 402 11.13 1.81 8.73
N SER A 403 9.95 1.21 8.59
CA SER A 403 8.69 1.87 8.25
C SER A 403 7.62 1.49 9.26
N ASP A 404 6.91 2.49 9.79
CA ASP A 404 5.90 2.28 10.81
C ASP A 404 4.63 1.62 10.25
N PHE A 405 3.95 0.83 11.09
CA PHE A 405 2.61 0.32 10.82
C PHE A 405 1.56 1.41 10.99
N THR A 406 1.43 2.29 10.02
CA THR A 406 0.50 3.43 10.05
C THR A 406 -0.98 3.02 9.89
N GLY A 407 -1.27 1.77 9.54
CA GLY A 407 -2.61 1.29 9.19
C GLY A 407 -3.06 1.67 7.77
N ARG A 408 -2.18 2.20 6.93
CA ARG A 408 -2.49 2.67 5.57
C ARG A 408 -2.33 1.61 4.49
N SER A 409 -2.21 0.34 4.82
CA SER A 409 -2.17 -0.76 3.86
C SER A 409 -2.72 -2.05 4.43
N ASP A 410 -2.92 -3.06 3.61
CA ASP A 410 -3.64 -4.32 3.88
C ASP A 410 -3.08 -5.18 5.02
N TYR A 411 -1.97 -4.80 5.64
CA TYR A 411 -1.51 -5.41 6.89
C TYR A 411 -2.41 -5.04 8.08
N GLY A 412 -3.12 -3.91 8.02
CA GLY A 412 -3.95 -3.39 9.11
C GLY A 412 -4.90 -4.41 9.71
N PRO A 413 -5.84 -4.98 8.95
CA PRO A 413 -6.78 -5.98 9.45
C PRO A 413 -6.12 -7.25 10.01
N PHE A 414 -4.94 -7.63 9.52
CA PHE A 414 -4.18 -8.77 10.05
C PHE A 414 -3.57 -8.45 11.41
N ILE A 415 -2.99 -7.26 11.58
CA ILE A 415 -2.47 -6.77 12.86
C ILE A 415 -3.60 -6.69 13.90
N GLU A 416 -4.74 -6.12 13.55
CA GLU A 416 -5.93 -6.05 14.41
C GLU A 416 -6.42 -7.44 14.84
N ALA A 417 -6.26 -8.43 13.97
CA ALA A 417 -6.57 -9.83 14.27
C ALA A 417 -5.48 -10.54 15.10
N GLY A 418 -4.39 -9.86 15.48
CA GLY A 418 -3.27 -10.42 16.24
C GLY A 418 -2.35 -11.31 15.40
N ILE A 419 -2.36 -11.20 14.08
CA ILE A 419 -1.54 -11.99 13.17
C ILE A 419 -0.21 -11.26 12.95
N PRO A 420 0.96 -11.93 13.17
CA PRO A 420 2.26 -11.33 12.89
C PRO A 420 2.33 -10.80 11.46
N SER A 421 2.69 -9.54 11.31
CA SER A 421 2.75 -8.88 10.00
C SER A 421 4.12 -8.26 9.74
N GLY A 422 4.50 -8.19 8.48
CA GLY A 422 5.74 -7.60 7.99
C GLY A 422 5.62 -7.29 6.50
N GLY A 423 6.74 -6.98 5.87
CA GLY A 423 6.81 -6.70 4.44
C GLY A 423 7.70 -5.50 4.14
N THR A 424 7.56 -4.96 2.93
CA THR A 424 8.38 -3.84 2.45
C THR A 424 7.57 -2.85 1.64
N ASP A 425 8.02 -1.60 1.63
CA ASP A 425 7.59 -0.54 0.72
C ASP A 425 8.80 0.28 0.22
N THR A 426 8.60 1.19 -0.71
CA THR A 426 9.65 2.07 -1.23
C THR A 426 9.31 3.57 -1.11
N GLY A 427 8.27 3.86 -0.36
CA GLY A 427 7.77 5.21 -0.08
C GLY A 427 6.80 5.73 -1.13
N ALA A 428 5.84 6.54 -0.68
CA ALA A 428 4.78 7.15 -1.47
C ALA A 428 5.01 8.68 -1.63
N GLU A 429 4.08 9.51 -1.16
CA GLU A 429 4.12 10.97 -1.22
C GLU A 429 5.14 11.62 -0.26
N GLY A 430 5.69 10.83 0.67
CA GLY A 430 6.68 11.32 1.63
C GLY A 430 7.92 11.91 0.93
N ILE A 431 8.49 12.96 1.52
CA ILE A 431 9.64 13.68 0.93
C ILE A 431 10.94 13.01 1.37
N LYS A 432 11.74 12.57 0.39
CA LYS A 432 13.03 11.96 0.63
C LYS A 432 14.01 12.96 1.25
N THR A 433 14.64 12.59 2.36
CA THR A 433 15.63 13.43 3.03
C THR A 433 16.99 13.42 2.33
N ALA A 434 17.87 14.35 2.71
CA ALA A 434 19.23 14.39 2.18
C ALA A 434 20.04 13.15 2.62
N GLU A 435 19.82 12.67 3.85
CA GLU A 435 20.43 11.46 4.40
C GLU A 435 19.97 10.22 3.63
N GLN A 436 18.68 10.13 3.32
CA GLN A 436 18.12 9.03 2.53
C GLN A 436 18.61 9.07 1.08
N ALA A 437 18.73 10.26 0.47
CA ALA A 437 19.31 10.38 -0.85
C ALA A 437 20.80 9.95 -0.88
N ALA A 438 21.56 10.25 0.17
CA ALA A 438 22.94 9.77 0.30
C ALA A 438 23.01 8.24 0.50
N LYS A 439 22.03 7.65 1.21
CA LYS A 439 21.96 6.22 1.53
C LYS A 439 21.43 5.36 0.39
N PHE A 440 20.35 5.79 -0.26
CA PHE A 440 19.62 5.02 -1.27
C PHE A 440 19.85 5.51 -2.71
N GLY A 441 20.44 6.71 -2.87
CA GLY A 441 20.46 7.41 -4.15
C GLY A 441 19.16 8.18 -4.40
N GLY A 442 18.97 8.64 -5.63
CA GLY A 442 17.83 9.46 -6.01
C GLY A 442 18.01 10.92 -5.61
N GLN A 443 16.90 11.63 -5.40
CA GLN A 443 16.88 13.08 -5.21
C GLN A 443 16.22 13.44 -3.88
N ALA A 444 16.94 14.22 -3.05
CA ALA A 444 16.39 14.80 -1.82
C ALA A 444 15.42 15.94 -2.12
N GLY A 445 14.47 16.16 -1.23
CA GLY A 445 13.53 17.28 -1.28
C GLY A 445 12.35 17.09 -2.25
N ILE A 446 12.22 15.91 -2.84
CA ILE A 446 11.03 15.50 -3.61
C ILE A 446 10.45 14.21 -3.05
N ALA A 447 9.22 13.90 -3.42
CA ALA A 447 8.55 12.68 -3.00
C ALA A 447 9.29 11.41 -3.44
N TYR A 448 9.09 10.30 -2.72
CA TYR A 448 9.54 9.00 -3.19
C TYR A 448 8.84 8.62 -4.49
N ASP A 449 7.55 8.93 -4.60
CA ASP A 449 6.78 8.84 -5.83
C ASP A 449 5.99 10.14 -6.07
N VAL A 450 6.45 10.95 -7.03
CA VAL A 450 5.80 12.21 -7.42
C VAL A 450 4.51 11.99 -8.20
N ASN A 451 4.25 10.78 -8.63
CA ASN A 451 3.09 10.38 -9.41
C ASN A 451 2.05 9.61 -8.57
N TYR A 452 2.33 9.44 -7.26
CA TYR A 452 1.43 8.77 -6.32
C TYR A 452 -0.01 9.27 -6.47
N HIS A 453 -0.96 8.36 -6.58
CA HIS A 453 -2.38 8.64 -6.80
C HIS A 453 -2.66 9.53 -8.04
N GLY A 454 -1.83 9.44 -9.07
CA GLY A 454 -1.97 10.28 -10.25
C GLY A 454 -1.85 9.52 -11.57
N LYS A 455 -2.18 10.23 -12.65
CA LYS A 455 -2.09 9.69 -14.03
C LYS A 455 -0.67 9.26 -14.42
N GLY A 456 0.33 9.85 -13.77
CA GLY A 456 1.73 9.54 -14.01
C GLY A 456 2.22 8.25 -13.34
N ASP A 457 1.41 7.62 -12.50
CA ASP A 457 1.73 6.30 -11.95
C ASP A 457 1.48 5.20 -13.00
N ASP A 458 2.22 5.29 -14.10
CA ASP A 458 2.18 4.42 -15.26
C ASP A 458 3.44 3.52 -15.34
N ILE A 459 3.54 2.74 -16.40
CA ILE A 459 4.65 1.80 -16.60
C ILE A 459 6.05 2.47 -16.66
N ASN A 460 6.11 3.78 -16.88
CA ASN A 460 7.36 4.54 -16.87
C ASN A 460 7.73 5.03 -15.46
N ASN A 461 6.84 4.92 -14.49
CA ASN A 461 7.01 5.31 -13.10
C ASN A 461 7.71 4.23 -12.23
N ILE A 462 8.28 3.20 -12.82
CA ILE A 462 8.81 2.03 -12.12
C ILE A 462 10.34 2.07 -12.04
N ASP A 463 10.88 2.09 -10.82
CA ASP A 463 12.29 1.78 -10.58
C ASP A 463 12.52 0.27 -10.68
N GLN A 464 13.16 -0.15 -11.77
CA GLN A 464 13.43 -1.57 -12.05
C GLN A 464 14.36 -2.21 -11.03
N LYS A 465 15.27 -1.45 -10.41
CA LYS A 465 16.17 -1.95 -9.37
C LYS A 465 15.42 -2.18 -8.07
N ALA A 466 14.57 -1.24 -7.66
CA ALA A 466 13.73 -1.39 -6.48
C ALA A 466 12.78 -2.60 -6.63
N LEU A 467 12.15 -2.74 -7.80
CA LEU A 467 11.30 -3.89 -8.11
C LEU A 467 12.08 -5.21 -8.01
N ASP A 468 13.30 -5.28 -8.55
CA ASP A 468 14.11 -6.52 -8.53
C ASP A 468 14.51 -6.89 -7.09
N ILE A 469 14.95 -5.92 -6.29
CA ILE A 469 15.29 -6.10 -4.86
C ILE A 469 14.08 -6.64 -4.08
N ASN A 470 12.91 -6.04 -4.23
CA ASN A 470 11.73 -6.46 -3.47
C ASN A 470 11.16 -7.79 -3.96
N VAL A 471 11.25 -8.11 -5.24
CA VAL A 471 10.91 -9.46 -5.76
C VAL A 471 11.83 -10.51 -5.14
N ASP A 472 13.12 -10.20 -4.93
CA ASP A 472 14.06 -11.08 -4.24
C ASP A 472 13.69 -11.25 -2.76
N VAL A 473 13.26 -10.18 -2.07
CA VAL A 473 12.74 -10.24 -0.69
C VAL A 473 11.54 -11.17 -0.61
N ILE A 474 10.55 -10.99 -1.49
CA ILE A 474 9.35 -11.86 -1.56
C ILE A 474 9.75 -13.33 -1.79
N ALA A 475 10.65 -13.56 -2.76
CA ALA A 475 11.11 -14.89 -3.13
C ALA A 475 11.86 -15.58 -1.97
N ASN A 476 12.71 -14.84 -1.27
CA ASN A 476 13.44 -15.32 -0.11
C ASN A 476 12.47 -15.70 1.02
N ALA A 477 11.55 -14.82 1.38
CA ALA A 477 10.58 -15.05 2.45
C ALA A 477 9.69 -16.27 2.15
N VAL A 478 9.12 -16.36 0.94
CA VAL A 478 8.33 -17.52 0.51
C VAL A 478 9.13 -18.80 0.60
N GLY A 479 10.38 -18.80 0.14
CA GLY A 479 11.24 -19.98 0.15
C GLY A 479 11.48 -20.51 1.56
N HIS A 480 11.87 -19.64 2.48
CA HIS A 480 12.14 -20.00 3.88
C HIS A 480 10.87 -20.44 4.60
N TYR A 481 9.86 -19.58 4.65
CA TYR A 481 8.66 -19.84 5.43
C TYR A 481 7.78 -20.97 4.88
N ALA A 482 7.92 -21.32 3.60
CA ALA A 482 7.25 -22.51 3.05
C ALA A 482 7.68 -23.82 3.71
N TYR A 483 8.81 -23.83 4.44
CA TYR A 483 9.32 -25.00 5.14
C TYR A 483 9.57 -24.78 6.62
N ASP A 484 10.05 -23.60 7.04
CA ASP A 484 10.50 -23.35 8.40
C ASP A 484 9.88 -22.11 9.01
N LEU A 485 9.08 -22.30 10.05
CA LEU A 485 8.48 -21.24 10.87
C LEU A 485 9.18 -21.08 12.23
N ALA A 486 10.22 -21.88 12.52
CA ALA A 486 10.94 -21.79 13.79
C ALA A 486 11.51 -20.40 14.09
N PRO A 487 11.97 -19.62 13.09
CA PRO A 487 12.45 -18.25 13.33
C PRO A 487 11.41 -17.35 14.00
N LEU A 488 10.11 -17.52 13.76
CA LEU A 488 9.03 -16.71 14.34
C LEU A 488 8.94 -16.78 15.86
N SER A 489 9.54 -17.80 16.48
CA SER A 489 9.54 -18.00 17.93
C SER A 489 10.89 -17.73 18.57
N GLN A 490 11.90 -17.27 17.81
CA GLN A 490 13.21 -16.96 18.33
C GLN A 490 13.24 -15.55 18.93
N PRO A 491 13.92 -15.34 20.06
CA PRO A 491 14.09 -14.00 20.58
C PRO A 491 14.83 -13.10 19.58
N VAL A 492 14.29 -11.91 19.32
CA VAL A 492 14.99 -10.86 18.57
C VAL A 492 15.73 -9.99 19.58
N VAL A 493 17.04 -9.85 19.39
CA VAL A 493 17.82 -8.87 20.13
C VAL A 493 17.80 -7.58 19.30
N ALA A 494 17.11 -6.56 19.79
CA ALA A 494 17.06 -5.25 19.15
C ALA A 494 18.48 -4.76 18.88
N LYS A 495 18.79 -4.46 17.63
CA LYS A 495 20.06 -3.76 17.31
C LYS A 495 19.89 -2.31 17.81
N PRO A 496 20.89 -1.71 18.49
CA PRO A 496 20.83 -0.30 18.81
C PRO A 496 20.66 0.48 17.51
N SER A 497 19.62 1.31 17.43
CA SER A 497 19.43 2.17 16.27
C SER A 497 20.64 3.08 16.11
N THR A 498 21.31 3.01 14.98
CA THR A 498 22.38 3.95 14.61
C THR A 498 21.81 5.23 14.00
N GLY A 499 20.50 5.47 14.17
CA GLY A 499 19.82 6.69 13.77
C GLY A 499 20.02 7.77 14.82
N SER A 500 20.68 8.87 14.46
CA SER A 500 20.65 10.08 15.25
C SER A 500 19.20 10.59 15.24
N GLY A 501 18.52 10.43 16.36
CA GLY A 501 17.22 11.04 16.58
C GLY A 501 17.33 12.55 16.47
N ASN A 502 16.91 13.10 15.36
CA ASN A 502 16.52 14.48 15.27
C ASN A 502 15.00 14.49 15.12
N GLY A 503 14.35 14.70 16.26
CA GLY A 503 12.91 14.89 16.32
C GLY A 503 12.51 16.12 15.52
N GLY A 504 11.36 16.04 14.92
CA GLY A 504 10.69 17.21 14.44
C GLY A 504 10.24 17.13 12.99
N GLY A 505 9.07 16.65 12.81
CA GLY A 505 8.30 16.80 11.61
C GLY A 505 7.08 15.90 11.71
N LEU A 506 6.03 16.39 12.33
CA LEU A 506 4.68 15.86 12.14
C LEU A 506 4.47 15.78 10.62
N ARG A 507 4.50 14.57 10.08
CA ARG A 507 4.06 14.35 8.69
C ARG A 507 2.59 14.78 8.64
N PRO A 508 2.16 15.60 7.67
CA PRO A 508 0.74 15.86 7.49
C PRO A 508 0.09 14.50 7.19
N GLY A 509 -0.71 14.01 8.13
CA GLY A 509 -1.54 12.85 7.90
C GLY A 509 -2.53 13.20 6.80
N HIS A 510 -2.51 12.47 5.70
CA HIS A 510 -3.70 12.32 4.89
C HIS A 510 -4.63 11.41 5.68
N ASP A 511 -5.65 12.02 6.26
CA ASP A 511 -6.75 11.30 6.89
C ASP A 511 -7.50 10.50 5.82
N HIS A 512 -7.11 9.24 5.64
CA HIS A 512 -8.04 8.26 5.13
C HIS A 512 -9.03 7.98 6.26
N HIS A 513 -10.29 8.26 5.99
CA HIS A 513 -11.40 8.20 6.92
C HIS A 513 -11.48 6.89 7.69
N THR A 514 -10.98 6.88 8.91
CA THR A 514 -11.41 5.95 9.93
C THR A 514 -11.84 6.76 11.15
N GLU A 515 -13.04 7.34 11.08
CA GLU A 515 -13.85 7.53 12.28
C GLU A 515 -15.11 6.67 12.10
N ARG A 516 -15.17 5.61 12.93
CA ARG A 516 -16.41 4.85 13.21
C ARG A 516 -17.35 5.72 14.03
#